data_076b69720c5823c747247255886be538
#
_entry.id   076b69720c5823c747247255886be538
#
_cell.length_a   1.000
_cell.length_b   1.000
_cell.length_c   1.000
_cell.angle_alpha   90.00
_cell.angle_beta   90.00
_cell.angle_gamma   90.00
#
_symmetry.space_group_name_H-M   'P 1'
#
loop_
_entity.id
_entity.type
_entity.pdbx_description
1 polymer ?
#
loop_
_entity_poly.entity_id
_entity_poly.type
_entity_poly.pdbx_seq_one_letter_code
_entity_poly.pdbx_strand_id
1 'polypeptide(L)'
;MDWIEHAKKYVRQAFSKAGRKSIFPYYRDKNYVLFQEFVPDAEYDLRIMLIGNKAFGYYRYPKKGSFKASGSGIYQKKAIPTEALQIAIKARDRLGLRLSGVDMLYSKARSEYLVIEASLFNQIDSPAQLELDGVPGYYDISDIENITFVPGKYWIHELVCEEILLNCLSDVYKKQGTPARHN
;
A
#
# COMPACT_ATOMS: atom_id res chain seq x y z
N MET A 1 0.13 -32.85 2.17
CA MET A 1 -0.63 -31.80 1.45
C MET A 1 -1.51 -32.53 0.47
N ASP A 2 -2.82 -32.48 0.66
CA ASP A 2 -3.76 -33.30 -0.10
C ASP A 2 -3.97 -32.69 -1.50
N TRP A 3 -3.33 -33.29 -2.50
CA TRP A 3 -3.38 -32.84 -3.89
C TRP A 3 -4.81 -32.96 -4.47
N ILE A 4 -5.66 -33.84 -3.93
CA ILE A 4 -7.05 -34.04 -4.33
C ILE A 4 -7.89 -32.82 -3.98
N GLU A 5 -7.71 -32.23 -2.79
CA GLU A 5 -8.40 -30.99 -2.42
C GLU A 5 -7.93 -29.79 -3.26
N HIS A 6 -6.66 -29.78 -3.64
CA HIS A 6 -6.14 -28.77 -4.58
C HIS A 6 -6.78 -28.90 -5.97
N ALA A 7 -6.85 -30.10 -6.49
CA ALA A 7 -7.47 -30.38 -7.79
C ALA A 7 -8.98 -30.02 -7.79
N LYS A 8 -9.72 -30.37 -6.73
CA LYS A 8 -11.13 -30.01 -6.56
C LYS A 8 -11.34 -28.48 -6.52
N LYS A 9 -10.43 -27.73 -5.92
CA LYS A 9 -10.49 -26.27 -5.88
C LYS A 9 -10.33 -25.66 -7.28
N TYR A 10 -9.41 -26.17 -8.10
CA TYR A 10 -9.22 -25.72 -9.48
C TYR A 10 -10.39 -26.07 -10.37
N VAL A 11 -10.94 -27.29 -10.25
CA VAL A 11 -12.12 -27.74 -10.99
C VAL A 11 -13.33 -26.86 -10.63
N ARG A 12 -13.61 -26.62 -9.35
CA ARG A 12 -14.68 -25.68 -8.91
C ARG A 12 -14.49 -24.27 -9.45
N GLN A 13 -13.25 -23.76 -9.48
CA GLN A 13 -12.94 -22.45 -10.03
C GLN A 13 -13.16 -22.41 -11.56
N ALA A 14 -12.83 -23.47 -12.28
CA ALA A 14 -13.06 -23.54 -13.72
C ALA A 14 -14.55 -23.54 -14.05
N PHE A 15 -15.36 -24.31 -13.31
CA PHE A 15 -16.82 -24.37 -13.54
C PHE A 15 -17.56 -23.13 -13.02
N SER A 16 -17.08 -22.46 -11.96
CA SER A 16 -17.71 -21.21 -11.48
C SER A 16 -17.48 -20.03 -12.43
N LYS A 17 -16.45 -20.09 -13.27
CA LYS A 17 -16.15 -19.05 -14.26
C LYS A 17 -16.99 -19.15 -15.54
N ALA A 18 -17.65 -20.29 -15.78
CA ALA A 18 -18.45 -20.48 -16.99
C ALA A 18 -19.75 -19.64 -17.03
N GLY A 19 -20.18 -19.07 -15.91
CA GLY A 19 -21.42 -18.30 -15.81
C GLY A 19 -21.29 -16.79 -15.60
N ARG A 20 -20.10 -16.27 -15.34
CA ARG A 20 -19.89 -14.82 -15.17
C ARG A 20 -19.15 -14.25 -16.38
N LYS A 21 -19.89 -13.66 -17.32
CA LYS A 21 -19.28 -12.73 -18.29
C LYS A 21 -18.70 -11.59 -17.49
N SER A 22 -17.36 -11.53 -17.38
CA SER A 22 -16.67 -10.38 -16.81
C SER A 22 -16.99 -9.16 -17.66
N ILE A 23 -17.47 -8.10 -17.03
CA ILE A 23 -17.75 -6.81 -17.67
C ILE A 23 -16.45 -6.13 -18.13
N PHE A 24 -15.32 -6.56 -17.59
CA PHE A 24 -14.00 -6.06 -17.98
C PHE A 24 -13.29 -7.11 -18.81
N PRO A 25 -12.82 -6.77 -20.02
CA PRO A 25 -11.92 -7.63 -20.76
C PRO A 25 -10.63 -7.77 -19.93
N TYR A 26 -10.41 -8.95 -19.33
CA TYR A 26 -9.11 -9.25 -18.76
C TYR A 26 -8.11 -9.33 -19.91
N TYR A 27 -7.31 -8.30 -20.09
CA TYR A 27 -6.07 -8.40 -20.83
C TYR A 27 -5.20 -9.40 -20.09
N ARG A 28 -5.13 -10.61 -20.60
CA ARG A 28 -4.11 -11.55 -20.14
C ARG A 28 -2.84 -11.17 -20.88
N ASP A 29 -1.93 -10.60 -20.12
CA ASP A 29 -0.57 -10.47 -20.59
C ASP A 29 -0.07 -11.87 -20.95
N LYS A 30 0.36 -12.05 -22.19
CA LYS A 30 0.81 -13.33 -22.70
C LYS A 30 2.30 -13.21 -23.02
N ASN A 31 3.03 -14.32 -22.88
CA ASN A 31 4.41 -14.45 -23.31
C ASN A 31 5.45 -13.72 -22.45
N TYR A 32 5.14 -13.35 -21.19
CA TYR A 32 6.14 -12.94 -20.24
C TYR A 32 5.91 -13.56 -18.85
N VAL A 33 6.98 -13.66 -18.09
CA VAL A 33 6.98 -14.10 -16.69
C VAL A 33 7.79 -13.08 -15.90
N LEU A 34 7.21 -12.57 -14.81
CA LEU A 34 7.90 -11.72 -13.87
C LEU A 34 8.60 -12.59 -12.83
N PHE A 35 9.90 -12.42 -12.69
CA PHE A 35 10.68 -12.99 -11.60
C PHE A 35 11.04 -11.90 -10.61
N GLN A 36 10.88 -12.20 -9.33
CA GLN A 36 11.27 -11.32 -8.25
C GLN A 36 12.18 -12.09 -7.30
N GLU A 37 13.22 -11.43 -6.79
CA GLU A 37 14.11 -12.03 -5.81
C GLU A 37 13.33 -12.43 -4.56
N PHE A 38 13.58 -13.64 -4.07
CA PHE A 38 13.02 -14.10 -2.82
C PHE A 38 13.90 -13.67 -1.64
N VAL A 39 13.29 -13.07 -0.62
CA VAL A 39 13.97 -12.62 0.60
C VAL A 39 13.65 -13.62 1.72
N PRO A 40 14.52 -14.63 1.97
CA PRO A 40 14.19 -15.75 2.85
C PRO A 40 14.16 -15.39 4.33
N ASP A 41 14.81 -14.30 4.72
CA ASP A 41 14.99 -13.83 6.09
C ASP A 41 13.97 -12.76 6.53
N ALA A 42 13.02 -12.44 5.68
CA ALA A 42 11.96 -11.50 6.01
C ALA A 42 10.94 -12.11 6.97
N GLU A 43 10.81 -11.52 8.16
CA GLU A 43 9.86 -11.97 9.18
C GLU A 43 8.46 -11.41 9.01
N TYR A 44 8.34 -10.28 8.35
CA TYR A 44 7.10 -9.55 8.12
C TYR A 44 7.14 -8.80 6.80
N ASP A 45 5.98 -8.38 6.40
CA ASP A 45 5.74 -7.43 5.35
C ASP A 45 5.19 -6.15 6.01
N LEU A 46 5.78 -5.01 5.69
CA LEU A 46 5.37 -3.71 6.20
C LEU A 46 4.61 -2.96 5.12
N ARG A 47 3.33 -2.70 5.36
CA ARG A 47 2.52 -1.83 4.50
C ARG A 47 2.50 -0.42 5.04
N ILE A 48 2.91 0.54 4.22
CA ILE A 48 2.83 1.97 4.49
C ILE A 48 1.86 2.61 3.50
N MET A 49 0.86 3.30 4.01
CA MET A 49 -0.10 4.07 3.23
C MET A 49 0.24 5.55 3.35
N LEU A 50 0.35 6.22 2.22
CA LEU A 50 0.66 7.63 2.12
C LEU A 50 -0.56 8.38 1.54
N ILE A 51 -1.03 9.40 2.24
CA ILE A 51 -2.17 10.24 1.87
C ILE A 51 -1.74 11.68 2.04
N GLY A 52 -1.37 12.35 0.94
CA GLY A 52 -0.76 13.68 1.01
C GLY A 52 0.44 13.68 1.96
N ASN A 53 0.37 14.46 3.02
CA ASN A 53 1.41 14.61 4.03
C ASN A 53 1.20 13.68 5.26
N LYS A 54 0.38 12.65 5.13
CA LYS A 54 0.10 11.73 6.23
C LYS A 54 0.53 10.32 5.87
N ALA A 55 1.15 9.61 6.80
CA ALA A 55 1.51 8.22 6.66
C ALA A 55 0.86 7.36 7.75
N PHE A 56 0.32 6.24 7.33
CA PHE A 56 -0.25 5.19 8.16
C PHE A 56 0.44 3.89 7.83
N GLY A 57 0.35 2.90 8.70
CA GLY A 57 0.90 1.61 8.34
C GLY A 57 0.74 0.55 9.40
N TYR A 58 1.04 -0.66 9.00
CA TYR A 58 0.99 -1.83 9.84
C TYR A 58 1.86 -2.94 9.29
N TYR A 59 2.24 -3.84 10.20
CA TYR A 59 3.01 -5.02 9.89
C TYR A 59 2.08 -6.19 9.64
N ARG A 60 2.40 -7.01 8.65
CA ARG A 60 1.72 -8.27 8.34
C ARG A 60 2.69 -9.42 8.57
N TYR A 61 2.24 -10.43 9.28
CA TYR A 61 3.07 -11.61 9.58
C TYR A 61 2.54 -12.84 8.85
N PRO A 62 3.41 -13.71 8.34
CA PRO A 62 2.98 -14.95 7.73
C PRO A 62 2.42 -15.92 8.77
N LYS A 63 1.51 -16.81 8.34
CA LYS A 63 1.09 -17.94 9.15
C LYS A 63 2.24 -18.93 9.32
N LYS A 64 2.21 -19.68 10.42
CA LYS A 64 3.20 -20.74 10.67
C LYS A 64 3.33 -21.67 9.47
N GLY A 65 4.55 -21.86 8.99
CA GLY A 65 4.85 -22.71 7.83
C GLY A 65 4.56 -22.04 6.46
N SER A 66 4.28 -20.74 6.43
CA SER A 66 4.12 -19.97 5.21
C SER A 66 5.11 -18.81 5.18
N PHE A 67 5.57 -18.43 4.00
CA PHE A 67 6.33 -17.20 3.78
C PHE A 67 5.41 -16.02 3.38
N LYS A 68 4.14 -16.30 3.05
CA LYS A 68 3.19 -15.29 2.57
C LYS A 68 2.54 -14.55 3.74
N ALA A 69 2.89 -13.30 3.94
CA ALA A 69 2.31 -12.42 4.95
C ALA A 69 0.99 -11.78 4.47
N SER A 70 0.91 -11.42 3.19
CA SER A 70 -0.30 -10.84 2.60
C SER A 70 -1.48 -11.82 2.69
N GLY A 71 -2.61 -11.33 3.24
CA GLY A 71 -3.81 -12.14 3.45
C GLY A 71 -3.72 -13.16 4.60
N SER A 72 -2.71 -13.08 5.46
CA SER A 72 -2.58 -13.96 6.64
C SER A 72 -3.63 -13.70 7.70
N GLY A 73 -4.11 -12.46 7.83
CA GLY A 73 -4.97 -12.01 8.91
C GLY A 73 -4.22 -11.71 10.22
N ILE A 74 -2.88 -11.78 10.21
CA ILE A 74 -2.03 -11.52 11.39
C ILE A 74 -1.38 -10.15 11.22
N TYR A 75 -1.85 -9.18 12.01
CA TYR A 75 -1.41 -7.79 11.91
C TYR A 75 -0.85 -7.28 13.23
N GLN A 76 0.10 -6.36 13.14
CA GLN A 76 0.56 -5.55 14.27
C GLN A 76 0.62 -4.09 13.87
N LYS A 77 0.11 -3.24 14.74
CA LYS A 77 0.23 -1.80 14.67
C LYS A 77 1.27 -1.37 15.69
N LYS A 78 2.37 -0.84 15.23
CA LYS A 78 3.48 -0.38 16.07
C LYS A 78 4.28 0.67 15.34
N ALA A 79 5.24 1.30 16.03
CA ALA A 79 6.13 2.28 15.45
C ALA A 79 6.75 1.79 14.14
N ILE A 80 6.74 2.66 13.14
CA ILE A 80 7.38 2.42 11.85
C ILE A 80 8.73 3.15 11.88
N PRO A 81 9.83 2.49 11.55
CA PRO A 81 11.14 3.14 11.49
C PRO A 81 11.16 4.29 10.49
N THR A 82 11.82 5.38 10.86
CA THR A 82 11.94 6.57 10.01
C THR A 82 12.53 6.25 8.65
N GLU A 83 13.51 5.35 8.58
CA GLU A 83 14.09 4.88 7.33
C GLU A 83 13.03 4.26 6.39
N ALA A 84 12.13 3.43 6.92
CA ALA A 84 11.07 2.82 6.12
C ALA A 84 10.07 3.88 5.61
N LEU A 85 9.72 4.86 6.44
CA LEU A 85 8.89 5.99 6.02
C LEU A 85 9.56 6.80 4.91
N GLN A 86 10.83 7.12 5.06
CA GLN A 86 11.60 7.86 4.05
C GLN A 86 11.70 7.11 2.71
N ILE A 87 11.88 5.79 2.74
CA ILE A 87 11.87 4.95 1.54
C ILE A 87 10.50 4.99 0.87
N ALA A 88 9.41 4.85 1.63
CA ALA A 88 8.05 4.91 1.10
C ALA A 88 7.74 6.27 0.47
N ILE A 89 8.13 7.37 1.11
CA ILE A 89 7.98 8.73 0.60
C ILE A 89 8.73 8.89 -0.72
N LYS A 90 10.00 8.49 -0.76
CA LYS A 90 10.83 8.55 -1.99
C LYS A 90 10.23 7.72 -3.12
N ALA A 91 9.68 6.54 -2.83
CA ALA A 91 9.01 5.70 -3.82
C ALA A 91 7.77 6.38 -4.39
N ARG A 92 6.91 6.92 -3.52
CA ARG A 92 5.71 7.68 -3.89
C ARG A 92 6.06 8.88 -4.79
N ASP A 93 7.05 9.66 -4.38
CA ASP A 93 7.43 10.91 -5.07
C ASP A 93 8.03 10.63 -6.44
N ARG A 94 8.83 9.55 -6.58
CA ARG A 94 9.34 9.11 -7.89
C ARG A 94 8.24 8.68 -8.85
N LEU A 95 7.14 8.17 -8.34
CA LEU A 95 5.97 7.79 -9.14
C LEU A 95 5.03 8.96 -9.39
N GLY A 96 5.29 10.14 -8.82
CA GLY A 96 4.42 11.32 -8.95
C GLY A 96 3.06 11.14 -8.30
N LEU A 97 2.96 10.31 -7.27
CA LEU A 97 1.70 9.97 -6.60
C LEU A 97 1.48 10.85 -5.38
N ARG A 98 0.21 11.10 -5.06
CA ARG A 98 -0.19 11.74 -3.80
C ARG A 98 -0.83 10.75 -2.84
N LEU A 99 -1.41 9.69 -3.40
CA LEU A 99 -1.98 8.56 -2.69
C LEU A 99 -1.23 7.31 -3.11
N SER A 100 -0.70 6.56 -2.17
CA SER A 100 -0.03 5.29 -2.48
C SER A 100 -0.02 4.34 -1.30
N GLY A 101 -0.03 3.03 -1.60
CA GLY A 101 0.36 1.97 -0.69
C GLY A 101 1.72 1.43 -1.11
N VAL A 102 2.65 1.35 -0.17
CA VAL A 102 3.99 0.78 -0.40
C VAL A 102 4.16 -0.42 0.51
N ASP A 103 4.43 -1.57 -0.09
CA ASP A 103 4.73 -2.81 0.62
C ASP A 103 6.24 -3.06 0.62
N MET A 104 6.79 -3.34 1.79
CA MET A 104 8.22 -3.53 1.99
C MET A 104 8.52 -4.77 2.84
N LEU A 105 9.64 -5.40 2.55
CA LEU A 105 10.26 -6.41 3.39
C LEU A 105 11.52 -5.84 4.04
N TYR A 106 11.82 -6.27 5.27
CA TYR A 106 13.12 -6.00 5.87
C TYR A 106 14.01 -7.23 5.71
N SER A 107 15.12 -7.08 5.00
CA SER A 107 16.15 -8.11 4.91
C SER A 107 17.14 -7.95 6.05
N LYS A 108 17.20 -8.93 6.93
CA LYS A 108 18.20 -8.96 8.02
C LYS A 108 19.63 -9.10 7.48
N ALA A 109 19.80 -9.92 6.45
CA ALA A 109 21.10 -10.17 5.84
C ALA A 109 21.71 -8.91 5.21
N ARG A 110 20.86 -8.01 4.69
CA ARG A 110 21.28 -6.75 4.06
C ARG A 110 21.14 -5.54 4.99
N SER A 111 20.45 -5.70 6.12
CA SER A 111 20.11 -4.61 7.03
C SER A 111 19.39 -3.45 6.35
N GLU A 112 18.48 -3.75 5.42
CA GLU A 112 17.78 -2.75 4.62
C GLU A 112 16.30 -3.11 4.37
N TYR A 113 15.48 -2.08 4.08
CA TYR A 113 14.11 -2.23 3.60
C TYR A 113 14.08 -2.32 2.07
N LEU A 114 13.39 -3.34 1.55
CA LEU A 114 13.21 -3.61 0.14
C LEU A 114 11.76 -3.37 -0.26
N VAL A 115 11.51 -2.44 -1.18
CA VAL A 115 10.19 -2.21 -1.74
C VAL A 115 9.84 -3.36 -2.67
N ILE A 116 8.71 -4.03 -2.40
CA ILE A 116 8.21 -5.14 -3.22
C ILE A 116 7.03 -4.75 -4.09
N GLU A 117 6.25 -3.76 -3.65
CA GLU A 117 5.10 -3.25 -4.39
C GLU A 117 4.85 -1.78 -4.06
N ALA A 118 4.48 -0.99 -5.06
CA ALA A 118 3.92 0.33 -4.88
C ALA A 118 2.62 0.42 -5.70
N SER A 119 1.54 0.81 -5.06
CA SER A 119 0.19 0.78 -5.61
C SER A 119 -0.52 2.12 -5.43
N LEU A 120 -1.37 2.47 -6.40
CA LEU A 120 -2.23 3.67 -6.34
C LEU A 120 -3.35 3.53 -5.31
N PHE A 121 -3.70 2.30 -4.93
CA PHE A 121 -4.82 2.04 -4.05
C PHE A 121 -4.37 1.69 -2.66
N ASN A 122 -4.86 2.46 -1.70
CA ASN A 122 -4.80 2.09 -0.30
C ASN A 122 -5.97 1.16 0.00
N GLN A 123 -5.67 -0.03 0.50
CA GLN A 123 -6.70 -0.88 1.06
C GLN A 123 -7.18 -0.24 2.36
N ILE A 124 -8.43 0.19 2.38
CA ILE A 124 -8.98 1.07 3.41
C ILE A 124 -9.59 0.28 4.57
N ASP A 125 -9.93 -0.97 4.32
CA ASP A 125 -10.87 -1.76 5.13
C ASP A 125 -10.25 -2.46 6.33
N SER A 126 -8.95 -2.41 6.59
CA SER A 126 -8.40 -3.07 7.79
C SER A 126 -6.88 -3.06 7.84
N PRO A 127 -6.37 -3.11 8.95
CA PRO A 127 -6.25 -2.27 10.14
C PRO A 127 -5.51 -0.97 9.80
N ALA A 128 -6.21 -0.08 9.09
CA ALA A 128 -5.64 1.05 8.37
C ALA A 128 -4.86 2.02 9.28
N GLN A 129 -5.37 2.27 10.47
CA GLN A 129 -4.79 3.29 11.33
C GLN A 129 -3.60 2.75 12.14
N LEU A 130 -2.50 3.49 12.08
CA LEU A 130 -1.33 3.27 12.93
C LEU A 130 -1.69 3.47 14.41
N GLU A 131 -1.07 2.70 15.27
CA GLU A 131 -1.13 2.86 16.72
C GLU A 131 0.29 2.78 17.28
N LEU A 132 0.62 3.75 18.15
CA LEU A 132 1.82 3.71 18.98
C LEU A 132 1.39 3.57 20.43
N ASP A 133 1.86 2.51 21.11
CA ASP A 133 1.52 2.23 22.52
C ASP A 133 0.00 2.28 22.79
N GLY A 134 -0.80 1.80 21.83
CA GLY A 134 -2.26 1.81 21.90
C GLY A 134 -2.92 3.14 21.57
N VAL A 135 -2.15 4.18 21.26
CA VAL A 135 -2.68 5.48 20.84
C VAL A 135 -2.78 5.51 19.32
N PRO A 136 -3.99 5.65 18.74
CA PRO A 136 -4.15 5.76 17.30
C PRO A 136 -3.62 7.10 16.79
N GLY A 137 -3.11 7.12 15.54
CA GLY A 137 -2.57 8.33 14.93
C GLY A 137 -2.05 8.12 13.53
N TYR A 138 -1.29 9.09 13.04
CA TYR A 138 -0.54 9.02 11.80
C TYR A 138 0.84 9.67 11.97
N TYR A 139 1.75 9.42 11.05
CA TYR A 139 2.97 10.21 10.93
C TYR A 139 2.74 11.40 10.01
N ASP A 140 3.01 12.60 10.50
CA ASP A 140 3.15 13.79 9.66
C ASP A 140 4.48 13.70 8.92
N ILE A 141 4.40 13.67 7.61
CA ILE A 141 5.52 13.52 6.67
C ILE A 141 5.72 14.78 5.81
N SER A 142 5.23 15.92 6.27
CA SER A 142 5.41 17.21 5.59
C SER A 142 6.90 17.58 5.49
N ASP A 143 7.68 17.21 6.48
CA ASP A 143 9.13 17.30 6.47
C ASP A 143 9.73 15.89 6.62
N ILE A 144 10.40 15.41 5.57
CA ILE A 144 11.00 14.07 5.54
C ILE A 144 12.13 13.86 6.56
N GLU A 145 12.76 14.95 7.01
CA GLU A 145 13.83 14.91 8.00
C GLU A 145 13.28 14.98 9.44
N ASN A 146 12.06 15.49 9.63
CA ASN A 146 11.42 15.68 10.92
C ASN A 146 10.03 15.04 10.98
N ILE A 147 9.97 13.76 10.72
CA ILE A 147 8.72 13.00 10.77
C ILE A 147 8.23 12.88 12.22
N THR A 148 7.00 13.30 12.49
CA THR A 148 6.42 13.30 13.84
C THR A 148 5.11 12.50 13.88
N PHE A 149 4.84 11.89 15.04
CA PHE A 149 3.58 11.19 15.24
C PHE A 149 2.51 12.16 15.75
N VAL A 150 1.36 12.16 15.10
CA VAL A 150 0.19 12.98 15.45
C VAL A 150 -0.91 12.07 15.97
N PRO A 151 -1.21 12.09 17.28
CA PRO A 151 -2.24 11.25 17.87
C PRO A 151 -3.64 11.66 17.43
N GLY A 152 -4.56 10.71 17.32
CA GLY A 152 -5.96 10.95 17.00
C GLY A 152 -6.60 9.80 16.24
N LYS A 153 -7.92 9.76 16.21
CA LYS A 153 -8.69 8.84 15.39
C LYS A 153 -9.03 9.51 14.07
N TYR A 154 -8.60 8.91 12.97
CA TYR A 154 -8.79 9.45 11.63
C TYR A 154 -9.50 8.42 10.75
N TRP A 155 -10.44 8.88 9.98
CA TRP A 155 -11.09 8.07 8.97
C TRP A 155 -10.31 8.16 7.68
N ILE A 156 -9.64 7.09 7.31
CA ILE A 156 -8.78 7.05 6.12
C ILE A 156 -9.56 7.45 4.85
N HIS A 157 -10.83 7.05 4.74
CA HIS A 157 -11.70 7.44 3.62
C HIS A 157 -11.88 8.96 3.50
N GLU A 158 -12.11 9.64 4.63
CA GLU A 158 -12.25 11.10 4.66
C GLU A 158 -10.96 11.78 4.23
N LEU A 159 -9.82 11.31 4.75
CA LEU A 159 -8.51 11.84 4.37
C LEU A 159 -8.20 11.65 2.88
N VAL A 160 -8.59 10.51 2.31
CA VAL A 160 -8.46 10.28 0.86
C VAL A 160 -9.36 11.23 0.08
N CYS A 161 -10.62 11.40 0.49
CA CYS A 161 -11.55 12.35 -0.15
C CYS A 161 -11.04 13.79 -0.07
N GLU A 162 -10.56 14.21 1.11
CA GLU A 162 -9.97 15.54 1.30
C GLU A 162 -8.78 15.77 0.36
N GLU A 163 -7.85 14.81 0.29
CA GLU A 163 -6.67 14.92 -0.57
C GLU A 163 -7.03 15.01 -2.05
N ILE A 164 -8.04 14.25 -2.51
CA ILE A 164 -8.55 14.33 -3.88
C ILE A 164 -9.19 15.69 -4.15
N LEU A 165 -10.04 16.17 -3.24
CA LEU A 165 -10.73 17.45 -3.39
C LEU A 165 -9.75 18.63 -3.41
N LEU A 166 -8.77 18.65 -2.52
CA LEU A 166 -7.73 19.68 -2.48
C LEU A 166 -6.96 19.76 -3.80
N ASN A 167 -6.66 18.60 -4.41
CA ASN A 167 -5.99 18.55 -5.70
C ASN A 167 -6.88 19.10 -6.83
N CYS A 168 -8.14 18.64 -6.90
CA CYS A 168 -9.09 19.13 -7.89
C CYS A 168 -9.26 20.66 -7.80
N LEU A 169 -9.39 21.19 -6.59
CA LEU A 169 -9.52 22.63 -6.37
C LEU A 169 -8.25 23.38 -6.78
N SER A 170 -7.06 22.89 -6.40
CA SER A 170 -5.80 23.52 -6.78
C SER A 170 -5.61 23.59 -8.29
N ASP A 171 -6.03 22.58 -9.03
CA ASP A 171 -5.93 22.53 -10.49
C ASP A 171 -6.92 23.49 -11.16
N VAL A 172 -8.12 23.65 -10.59
CA VAL A 172 -9.10 24.64 -11.05
C VAL A 172 -8.57 26.07 -10.86
N TYR A 173 -8.03 26.39 -9.69
CA TYR A 173 -7.46 27.71 -9.42
C TYR A 173 -6.26 28.03 -10.31
N LYS A 174 -5.36 27.06 -10.54
CA LYS A 174 -4.23 27.25 -11.47
C LYS A 174 -4.68 27.56 -12.91
N LYS A 175 -5.74 26.90 -13.37
CA LYS A 175 -6.29 27.15 -14.73
C LYS A 175 -6.97 28.51 -14.85
N GLN A 176 -7.58 29.02 -13.78
CA GLN A 176 -8.24 30.34 -13.80
C GLN A 176 -7.25 31.51 -13.63
N GLY A 177 -6.06 31.26 -13.07
CA GLY A 177 -5.04 32.29 -12.82
C GLY A 177 -4.10 32.59 -14.00
N THR A 178 -4.26 31.95 -15.14
CA THR A 178 -3.47 32.26 -16.35
C THR A 178 -4.26 33.22 -17.22
N PRO A 179 -3.96 34.55 -17.23
CA PRO A 179 -4.62 35.48 -18.13
C PRO A 179 -4.29 35.09 -19.56
N ALA A 180 -5.33 34.97 -20.39
CA ALA A 180 -5.17 34.77 -21.82
C ALA A 180 -4.26 35.87 -22.35
N ARG A 181 -3.08 35.55 -22.84
CA ARG A 181 -2.28 36.48 -23.64
C ARG A 181 -3.02 36.65 -24.95
N HIS A 182 -3.75 37.77 -25.07
CA HIS A 182 -4.20 38.23 -26.36
C HIS A 182 -2.95 38.66 -27.15
N ASN A 183 -2.65 37.92 -28.19
CA ASN A 183 -1.81 38.38 -29.31
C ASN A 183 -2.71 39.13 -30.32
#